data_8653620ee56678ff3dbe593092a0da89
#
_entry.id   8653620ee56678ff3dbe593092a0da89
#
_cell.length_a   1.000
_cell.length_b   1.000
_cell.length_c   1.000
_cell.angle_alpha   90.00
_cell.angle_beta   90.00
_cell.angle_gamma   90.00
#
_symmetry.space_group_name_H-M   'P 1'
#
loop_
_entity.id
_entity.type
_entity.pdbx_description
1 polymer ?
#
loop_
_entity_poly.entity_id
_entity_poly.type
_entity_poly.pdbx_seq_one_letter_code
_entity_poly.pdbx_strand_id
1 'polypeptide(L)'
;MSLKEKTYSVLVVSASQNLITSMHDLLSGSKYETVKYTASVSSAKRANLEKAYDIVIIDTPLPDETGDDLAIDLSTNEASIVMMLVHYDLYDEIHENYSKYGIFVASKPTSDEILAHSLNWLESARERTRSYEKKTLSIEDKMQEIRLVNQAKLMLITEKGMAEDEAHKYISKQAMDRCVTKGVIANEILNK
;
A
#
# COMPACT_ATOMS: atom_id res chain seq x y z
N MET A 1 12.28 -3.17 -23.10
CA MET A 1 11.33 -3.22 -21.96
C MET A 1 10.88 -1.80 -21.69
N SER A 2 9.65 -1.43 -22.01
CA SER A 2 9.09 -0.13 -21.64
C SER A 2 9.02 -0.10 -20.11
N LEU A 3 9.74 0.84 -19.50
CA LEU A 3 9.57 1.18 -18.09
C LEU A 3 8.12 1.66 -17.96
N LYS A 4 7.25 0.84 -17.35
CA LYS A 4 5.90 1.25 -17.03
C LYS A 4 6.02 2.48 -16.14
N GLU A 5 5.63 3.64 -16.65
CA GLU A 5 5.64 4.86 -15.85
C GLU A 5 4.85 4.61 -14.58
N LYS A 6 5.44 4.98 -13.45
CA LYS A 6 4.80 4.81 -12.15
C LYS A 6 3.70 5.84 -12.03
N THR A 7 2.48 5.36 -11.81
CA THR A 7 1.33 6.23 -11.63
C THR A 7 0.85 6.21 -10.19
N TYR A 8 0.27 7.32 -9.75
CA TYR A 8 -0.26 7.50 -8.40
C TYR A 8 -1.72 7.96 -8.46
N SER A 9 -2.50 7.45 -7.52
CA SER A 9 -3.83 7.96 -7.22
C SER A 9 -3.76 8.86 -5.99
N VAL A 10 -4.35 10.06 -6.08
CA VAL A 10 -4.26 11.09 -5.05
C VAL A 10 -5.64 11.54 -4.62
N LEU A 11 -5.88 11.61 -3.30
CA LEU A 11 -7.05 12.21 -2.69
C LEU A 11 -6.63 13.51 -1.98
N VAL A 12 -7.21 14.62 -2.35
CA VAL A 12 -7.02 15.91 -1.70
C VAL A 12 -8.30 16.26 -0.94
N VAL A 13 -8.18 16.41 0.38
CA VAL A 13 -9.28 16.75 1.28
C VAL A 13 -9.07 18.15 1.80
N SER A 14 -9.75 19.12 1.22
CA SER A 14 -9.62 20.53 1.57
C SER A 14 -10.88 21.32 1.25
N ALA A 15 -11.25 22.26 2.12
CA ALA A 15 -12.27 23.27 1.87
C ALA A 15 -11.67 24.59 1.34
N SER A 16 -10.33 24.69 1.26
CA SER A 16 -9.62 25.88 0.79
C SER A 16 -9.50 25.89 -0.73
N GLN A 17 -10.17 26.83 -1.39
CA GLN A 17 -10.08 26.98 -2.85
C GLN A 17 -8.65 27.27 -3.32
N ASN A 18 -7.86 28.01 -2.54
CA ASN A 18 -6.48 28.33 -2.88
C ASN A 18 -5.62 27.06 -2.92
N LEU A 19 -5.73 26.22 -1.88
CA LEU A 19 -4.99 24.94 -1.85
C LEU A 19 -5.44 24.00 -2.96
N ILE A 20 -6.74 23.92 -3.24
CA ILE A 20 -7.27 23.11 -4.35
C ILE A 20 -6.66 23.55 -5.69
N THR A 21 -6.56 24.87 -5.92
CA THR A 21 -5.95 25.41 -7.16
C THR A 21 -4.47 25.05 -7.24
N SER A 22 -3.68 25.30 -6.17
CA SER A 22 -2.27 24.91 -6.13
C SER A 22 -2.08 23.40 -6.35
N MET A 23 -2.90 22.57 -5.71
CA MET A 23 -2.82 21.11 -5.89
C MET A 23 -3.22 20.68 -7.29
N HIS A 24 -4.21 21.32 -7.91
CA HIS A 24 -4.60 21.04 -9.28
C HIS A 24 -3.44 21.26 -10.26
N ASP A 25 -2.70 22.37 -10.10
CA ASP A 25 -1.56 22.69 -10.96
C ASP A 25 -0.39 21.71 -10.72
N LEU A 26 -0.09 21.38 -9.47
CA LEU A 26 0.98 20.45 -9.11
C LEU A 26 0.69 19.00 -9.51
N LEU A 27 -0.59 18.58 -9.49
CA LEU A 27 -1.03 17.24 -9.80
C LEU A 27 -1.50 17.05 -11.26
N SER A 28 -1.23 18.03 -12.14
CA SER A 28 -1.60 17.98 -13.56
C SER A 28 -0.72 17.05 -14.42
N GLY A 29 0.38 16.53 -13.86
CA GLY A 29 1.32 15.67 -14.59
C GLY A 29 0.80 14.26 -14.86
N SER A 30 1.27 13.62 -15.94
CA SER A 30 0.87 12.27 -16.39
C SER A 30 1.10 11.16 -15.35
N LYS A 31 1.96 11.40 -14.35
CA LYS A 31 2.21 10.47 -13.24
C LYS A 31 1.05 10.36 -12.25
N TYR A 32 0.10 11.30 -12.27
CA TYR A 32 -1.09 11.27 -11.41
C TYR A 32 -2.30 10.83 -12.24
N GLU A 33 -2.56 9.54 -12.23
CA GLU A 33 -3.62 8.92 -13.06
C GLU A 33 -5.03 9.26 -12.57
N THR A 34 -5.20 9.38 -11.26
CA THR A 34 -6.48 9.70 -10.64
C THR A 34 -6.28 10.71 -9.53
N VAL A 35 -6.88 11.89 -9.67
CA VAL A 35 -6.88 12.90 -8.61
C VAL A 35 -8.34 13.21 -8.25
N LYS A 36 -8.68 13.04 -6.97
CA LYS A 36 -10.01 13.34 -6.42
C LYS A 36 -9.90 14.45 -5.39
N TYR A 37 -10.82 15.40 -5.46
CA TYR A 37 -10.94 16.49 -4.49
C TYR A 37 -12.21 16.32 -3.68
N THR A 38 -12.12 16.50 -2.37
CA THR A 38 -13.25 16.44 -1.44
C THR A 38 -13.12 17.56 -0.41
N ALA A 39 -14.23 18.07 0.09
CA ALA A 39 -14.22 19.23 1.00
C ALA A 39 -14.48 18.87 2.48
N SER A 40 -14.67 17.58 2.78
CA SER A 40 -15.03 17.13 4.14
C SER A 40 -14.56 15.71 4.41
N VAL A 41 -14.42 15.35 5.69
CA VAL A 41 -14.09 13.98 6.13
C VAL A 41 -15.12 12.99 5.62
N SER A 42 -16.41 13.29 5.75
CA SER A 42 -17.50 12.42 5.31
C SER A 42 -17.45 12.14 3.80
N SER A 43 -17.07 13.12 2.97
CA SER A 43 -16.92 12.92 1.53
C SER A 43 -15.63 12.18 1.18
N ALA A 44 -14.55 12.38 1.94
CA ALA A 44 -13.31 11.65 1.79
C ALA A 44 -13.48 10.15 2.13
N LYS A 45 -14.15 9.82 3.24
CA LYS A 45 -14.48 8.44 3.60
C LYS A 45 -15.28 7.73 2.50
N ARG A 46 -16.28 8.40 1.90
CA ARG A 46 -17.03 7.84 0.75
C ARG A 46 -16.16 7.62 -0.48
N ALA A 47 -15.32 8.60 -0.82
CA ALA A 47 -14.40 8.45 -1.95
C ALA A 47 -13.44 7.27 -1.75
N ASN A 48 -12.97 7.06 -0.53
CA ASN A 48 -12.05 5.99 -0.19
C ASN A 48 -12.71 4.59 -0.20
N LEU A 49 -14.00 4.50 0.13
CA LEU A 49 -14.77 3.25 -0.02
C LEU A 49 -14.92 2.82 -1.50
N GLU A 50 -14.95 3.78 -2.43
CA GLU A 50 -15.02 3.50 -3.86
C GLU A 50 -13.67 3.03 -4.42
N LYS A 51 -12.57 3.62 -3.94
CA LYS A 51 -11.20 3.34 -4.38
C LYS A 51 -10.20 3.78 -3.32
N ALA A 52 -9.27 2.91 -2.96
CA ALA A 52 -8.11 3.29 -2.15
C ALA A 52 -7.15 4.20 -2.92
N TYR A 53 -6.54 5.17 -2.24
CA TYR A 53 -5.61 6.13 -2.83
C TYR A 53 -4.17 5.88 -2.35
N ASP A 54 -3.21 6.08 -3.24
CA ASP A 54 -1.78 5.95 -2.92
C ASP A 54 -1.30 7.05 -1.98
N ILE A 55 -1.79 8.28 -2.21
CA ILE A 55 -1.41 9.49 -1.46
C ILE A 55 -2.69 10.20 -1.06
N VAL A 56 -2.77 10.61 0.21
CA VAL A 56 -3.87 11.42 0.73
C VAL A 56 -3.32 12.67 1.39
N ILE A 57 -3.86 13.83 1.00
CA ILE A 57 -3.48 15.14 1.55
C ILE A 57 -4.70 15.72 2.26
N ILE A 58 -4.58 15.99 3.55
CA ILE A 58 -5.67 16.48 4.40
C ILE A 58 -5.32 17.89 4.90
N ASP A 59 -6.11 18.86 4.51
CA ASP A 59 -5.97 20.25 4.91
C ASP A 59 -6.86 20.54 6.14
N THR A 60 -6.28 20.52 7.32
CA THR A 60 -7.01 20.68 8.59
C THR A 60 -7.11 22.16 9.03
N PRO A 61 -8.18 22.57 9.73
CA PRO A 61 -9.38 21.81 10.03
C PRO A 61 -10.33 21.73 8.83
N LEU A 62 -11.11 20.66 8.75
CA LEU A 62 -12.17 20.51 7.77
C LEU A 62 -13.52 21.02 8.34
N PRO A 63 -14.52 21.32 7.51
CA PRO A 63 -15.79 21.87 7.96
C PRO A 63 -16.60 20.98 8.90
N ASP A 64 -16.45 19.66 8.78
CA ASP A 64 -17.19 18.67 9.56
C ASP A 64 -16.40 18.07 10.73
N GLU A 65 -15.08 17.85 10.56
CA GLU A 65 -14.21 17.22 11.56
C GLU A 65 -12.78 17.75 11.42
N THR A 66 -11.90 17.46 12.39
CA THR A 66 -10.47 17.82 12.31
C THR A 66 -9.71 17.03 11.25
N GLY A 67 -10.14 15.81 10.95
CA GLY A 67 -9.50 14.93 9.98
C GLY A 67 -8.46 13.96 10.57
N ASP A 68 -8.23 14.01 11.87
CA ASP A 68 -7.22 13.22 12.57
C ASP A 68 -7.50 11.72 12.49
N ASP A 69 -8.74 11.33 12.83
CA ASP A 69 -9.17 9.93 12.76
C ASP A 69 -9.09 9.39 11.33
N LEU A 70 -9.48 10.21 10.35
CA LEU A 70 -9.35 9.86 8.94
C LEU A 70 -7.87 9.61 8.56
N ALA A 71 -6.97 10.47 9.02
CA ALA A 71 -5.54 10.34 8.73
C ALA A 71 -4.96 9.04 9.30
N ILE A 72 -5.32 8.70 10.55
CA ILE A 72 -4.90 7.45 11.20
C ILE A 72 -5.46 6.24 10.48
N ASP A 73 -6.75 6.22 10.17
CA ASP A 73 -7.39 5.09 9.49
C ASP A 73 -6.74 4.81 8.15
N LEU A 74 -6.52 5.84 7.32
CA LEU A 74 -5.92 5.69 6.00
C LEU A 74 -4.45 5.28 6.04
N SER A 75 -3.68 5.78 7.02
CA SER A 75 -2.27 5.43 7.14
C SER A 75 -2.04 4.02 7.69
N THR A 76 -2.90 3.54 8.60
CA THR A 76 -2.72 2.26 9.29
C THR A 76 -3.42 1.09 8.59
N ASN A 77 -4.64 1.30 8.10
CA ASN A 77 -5.48 0.22 7.57
C ASN A 77 -5.33 0.03 6.06
N GLU A 78 -4.93 1.07 5.31
CA GLU A 78 -4.98 1.04 3.85
C GLU A 78 -3.62 1.27 3.17
N ALA A 79 -2.54 1.40 3.95
CA ALA A 79 -1.19 1.66 3.45
C ALA A 79 -1.08 2.91 2.54
N SER A 80 -2.03 3.83 2.63
CA SER A 80 -1.96 5.14 1.99
C SER A 80 -0.86 5.98 2.64
N ILE A 81 -0.14 6.74 1.84
CA ILE A 81 0.79 7.74 2.38
C ILE A 81 0.00 9.01 2.66
N VAL A 82 -0.10 9.38 3.92
CA VAL A 82 -0.94 10.49 4.37
C VAL A 82 -0.09 11.69 4.75
N MET A 83 -0.48 12.87 4.29
CA MET A 83 0.06 14.16 4.72
C MET A 83 -1.06 15.03 5.27
N MET A 84 -0.83 15.62 6.45
CA MET A 84 -1.69 16.64 7.06
C MET A 84 -1.05 18.03 6.91
N LEU A 85 -1.83 18.97 6.42
CA LEU A 85 -1.50 20.40 6.41
C LEU A 85 -2.19 21.07 7.60
N VAL A 86 -1.41 21.54 8.56
CA VAL A 86 -1.91 22.06 9.83
C VAL A 86 -1.48 23.52 10.04
N HIS A 87 -2.20 24.27 10.86
CA HIS A 87 -1.74 25.62 11.24
C HIS A 87 -0.40 25.52 11.98
N TYR A 88 0.49 26.48 11.77
CA TYR A 88 1.86 26.45 12.32
C TYR A 88 1.89 26.33 13.85
N ASP A 89 0.93 26.93 14.55
CA ASP A 89 0.81 26.86 16.01
C ASP A 89 0.55 25.44 16.53
N LEU A 90 -0.03 24.55 15.70
CA LEU A 90 -0.37 23.19 16.06
C LEU A 90 0.64 22.15 15.51
N TYR A 91 1.64 22.62 14.76
CA TYR A 91 2.57 21.74 14.06
C TYR A 91 3.29 20.77 15.00
N ASP A 92 3.90 21.29 16.07
CA ASP A 92 4.72 20.47 16.97
C ASP A 92 3.87 19.41 17.68
N GLU A 93 2.68 19.81 18.19
CA GLU A 93 1.75 18.89 18.87
C GLU A 93 1.27 17.80 17.93
N ILE A 94 0.83 18.16 16.72
CA ILE A 94 0.33 17.20 15.74
C ILE A 94 1.44 16.31 15.23
N HIS A 95 2.61 16.87 14.94
CA HIS A 95 3.76 16.08 14.52
C HIS A 95 4.16 15.02 15.58
N GLU A 96 4.25 15.41 16.85
CA GLU A 96 4.58 14.48 17.95
C GLU A 96 3.55 13.35 18.08
N ASN A 97 2.26 13.70 17.98
CA ASN A 97 1.18 12.73 18.17
C ASN A 97 0.97 11.78 16.98
N TYR A 98 1.18 12.25 15.74
CA TYR A 98 0.78 11.51 14.54
C TYR A 98 1.93 10.92 13.71
N SER A 99 3.18 11.38 13.92
CA SER A 99 4.35 10.82 13.21
C SER A 99 4.56 9.32 13.48
N LYS A 100 4.18 8.83 14.65
CA LYS A 100 4.22 7.40 14.99
C LYS A 100 3.33 6.50 14.12
N TYR A 101 2.30 7.08 13.49
CA TYR A 101 1.44 6.39 12.52
C TYR A 101 1.96 6.51 11.08
N GLY A 102 3.14 7.13 10.88
CA GLY A 102 3.69 7.35 9.54
C GLY A 102 3.05 8.51 8.78
N ILE A 103 2.30 9.38 9.47
CA ILE A 103 1.65 10.56 8.89
C ILE A 103 2.68 11.68 8.75
N PHE A 104 2.79 12.24 7.55
CA PHE A 104 3.59 13.43 7.29
C PHE A 104 2.81 14.66 7.72
N VAL A 105 3.48 15.59 8.40
CA VAL A 105 2.87 16.84 8.84
C VAL A 105 3.61 18.00 8.20
N ALA A 106 2.89 18.96 7.63
CA ALA A 106 3.43 20.21 7.11
C ALA A 106 2.62 21.40 7.64
N SER A 107 3.32 22.50 7.92
CA SER A 107 2.69 23.70 8.48
C SER A 107 2.11 24.60 7.40
N LYS A 108 1.01 25.28 7.72
CA LYS A 108 0.43 26.38 6.94
C LYS A 108 0.78 27.74 7.59
N PRO A 109 0.97 28.81 6.80
CA PRO A 109 0.95 28.86 5.33
C PRO A 109 2.14 28.17 4.69
N THR A 110 1.94 27.55 3.52
CA THR A 110 2.97 26.86 2.77
C THR A 110 3.00 27.37 1.32
N SER A 111 4.18 27.33 0.68
CA SER A 111 4.33 27.69 -0.72
C SER A 111 4.14 26.49 -1.65
N ASP A 112 3.83 26.76 -2.91
CA ASP A 112 3.70 25.71 -3.94
C ASP A 112 5.02 24.93 -4.11
N GLU A 113 6.17 25.56 -3.89
CA GLU A 113 7.48 24.90 -3.92
C GLU A 113 7.62 23.86 -2.80
N ILE A 114 7.20 24.21 -1.57
CA ILE A 114 7.21 23.28 -0.44
C ILE A 114 6.22 22.14 -0.68
N LEU A 115 5.03 22.43 -1.22
CA LEU A 115 4.06 21.40 -1.58
C LEU A 115 4.59 20.46 -2.65
N ALA A 116 5.28 20.98 -3.67
CA ALA A 116 5.91 20.16 -4.71
C ALA A 116 7.00 19.24 -4.15
N HIS A 117 7.85 19.74 -3.25
CA HIS A 117 8.85 18.93 -2.57
C HIS A 117 8.21 17.87 -1.66
N SER A 118 7.14 18.25 -0.96
CA SER A 118 6.40 17.29 -0.12
C SER A 118 5.80 16.15 -0.96
N LEU A 119 5.23 16.45 -2.12
CA LEU A 119 4.73 15.44 -3.05
C LEU A 119 5.82 14.45 -3.46
N ASN A 120 7.03 14.92 -3.77
CA ASN A 120 8.15 14.05 -4.12
C ASN A 120 8.55 13.11 -2.96
N TRP A 121 8.47 13.58 -1.71
CA TRP A 121 8.70 12.73 -0.54
C TRP A 121 7.61 11.68 -0.35
N LEU A 122 6.34 12.07 -0.52
CA LEU A 122 5.20 11.15 -0.43
C LEU A 122 5.26 10.07 -1.52
N GLU A 123 5.63 10.42 -2.76
CA GLU A 123 5.87 9.47 -3.83
C GLU A 123 6.98 8.49 -3.48
N SER A 124 8.10 8.99 -2.95
CA SER A 124 9.22 8.15 -2.53
C SER A 124 8.83 7.19 -1.39
N ALA A 125 8.04 7.67 -0.43
CA ALA A 125 7.50 6.87 0.65
C ALA A 125 6.57 5.78 0.10
N ARG A 126 5.66 6.12 -0.84
CA ARG A 126 4.74 5.15 -1.47
C ARG A 126 5.50 4.06 -2.23
N GLU A 127 6.54 4.41 -2.97
CA GLU A 127 7.36 3.42 -3.67
C GLU A 127 8.07 2.45 -2.69
N ARG A 128 8.52 2.97 -1.57
CA ARG A 128 9.09 2.13 -0.51
C ARG A 128 8.05 1.16 0.03
N THR A 129 6.85 1.63 0.35
CA THR A 129 5.73 0.79 0.82
C THR A 129 5.37 -0.26 -0.22
N ARG A 130 5.20 0.10 -1.49
CA ARG A 130 4.95 -0.85 -2.58
C ARG A 130 6.04 -1.93 -2.70
N SER A 131 7.30 -1.57 -2.43
CA SER A 131 8.40 -2.55 -2.43
C SER A 131 8.27 -3.55 -1.28
N TYR A 132 7.83 -3.09 -0.09
CA TYR A 132 7.58 -3.99 1.05
C TYR A 132 6.36 -4.88 0.82
N GLU A 133 5.26 -4.34 0.30
CA GLU A 133 4.06 -5.09 -0.07
C GLU A 133 4.41 -6.27 -1.01
N LYS A 134 5.18 -5.99 -2.08
CA LYS A 134 5.65 -7.03 -3.01
C LYS A 134 6.52 -8.10 -2.34
N LYS A 135 7.39 -7.70 -1.41
CA LYS A 135 8.23 -8.67 -0.69
C LYS A 135 7.40 -9.53 0.26
N THR A 136 6.42 -8.93 0.94
CA THR A 136 5.52 -9.65 1.85
C THR A 136 4.71 -10.69 1.08
N LEU A 137 4.06 -10.32 -0.01
CA LEU A 137 3.34 -11.25 -0.89
C LEU A 137 4.24 -12.40 -1.35
N SER A 138 5.47 -12.11 -1.79
CA SER A 138 6.44 -13.14 -2.21
C SER A 138 6.84 -14.09 -1.07
N ILE A 139 6.86 -13.64 0.17
CA ILE A 139 7.15 -14.47 1.35
C ILE A 139 5.94 -15.35 1.67
N GLU A 140 4.74 -14.79 1.64
CA GLU A 140 3.49 -15.52 1.86
C GLU A 140 3.30 -16.63 0.84
N ASP A 141 3.51 -16.35 -0.45
CA ASP A 141 3.46 -17.35 -1.52
C ASP A 141 4.44 -18.50 -1.27
N LYS A 142 5.69 -18.19 -0.88
CA LYS A 142 6.69 -19.20 -0.54
C LYS A 142 6.30 -20.02 0.70
N MET A 143 5.75 -19.40 1.71
CA MET A 143 5.29 -20.11 2.91
C MET A 143 4.13 -21.03 2.60
N GLN A 144 3.20 -20.61 1.74
CA GLN A 144 2.12 -21.46 1.26
C GLN A 144 2.63 -22.64 0.45
N GLU A 145 3.57 -22.42 -0.46
CA GLU A 145 4.21 -23.52 -1.21
C GLU A 145 4.88 -24.53 -0.29
N ILE A 146 5.63 -24.07 0.74
CA ILE A 146 6.27 -24.96 1.73
C ILE A 146 5.22 -25.80 2.47
N ARG A 147 4.11 -25.20 2.89
CA ARG A 147 3.00 -25.91 3.57
C ARG A 147 2.40 -26.99 2.68
N LEU A 148 2.08 -26.66 1.43
CA LEU A 148 1.55 -27.63 0.46
C LEU A 148 2.52 -28.79 0.21
N VAL A 149 3.79 -28.50 0.01
CA VAL A 149 4.83 -29.52 -0.20
C VAL A 149 4.97 -30.44 1.02
N ASN A 150 4.92 -29.90 2.23
CA ASN A 150 4.99 -30.70 3.44
C ASN A 150 3.74 -31.59 3.63
N GLN A 151 2.55 -31.11 3.32
CA GLN A 151 1.33 -31.91 3.32
C GLN A 151 1.38 -33.04 2.29
N ALA A 152 1.82 -32.74 1.07
CA ALA A 152 1.99 -33.75 0.02
C ALA A 152 3.04 -34.79 0.37
N LYS A 153 4.16 -34.40 0.99
CA LYS A 153 5.15 -35.37 1.53
C LYS A 153 4.51 -36.31 2.54
N LEU A 154 3.78 -35.75 3.51
CA LEU A 154 3.11 -36.55 4.54
C LEU A 154 2.15 -37.57 3.91
N MET A 155 1.37 -37.17 2.92
CA MET A 155 0.45 -38.04 2.19
C MET A 155 1.20 -39.17 1.48
N LEU A 156 2.33 -38.87 0.80
CA LEU A 156 3.15 -39.88 0.14
C LEU A 156 3.79 -40.86 1.13
N ILE A 157 4.18 -40.39 2.31
CA ILE A 157 4.70 -41.24 3.38
C ILE A 157 3.62 -42.20 3.90
N THR A 158 2.43 -41.63 4.21
CA THR A 158 1.34 -42.42 4.83
C THR A 158 0.66 -43.37 3.85
N GLU A 159 0.42 -42.95 2.60
CA GLU A 159 -0.35 -43.75 1.66
C GLU A 159 0.52 -44.65 0.79
N LYS A 160 1.75 -44.22 0.45
CA LYS A 160 2.66 -44.96 -0.41
C LYS A 160 3.85 -45.58 0.29
N GLY A 161 3.96 -45.37 1.62
CA GLY A 161 5.04 -45.94 2.42
C GLY A 161 6.46 -45.43 2.05
N MET A 162 6.52 -44.21 1.44
CA MET A 162 7.80 -43.61 1.06
C MET A 162 8.56 -43.12 2.29
N ALA A 163 9.89 -43.16 2.26
CA ALA A 163 10.71 -42.41 3.20
C ALA A 163 10.61 -40.90 2.90
N GLU A 164 10.88 -40.06 3.92
CA GLU A 164 10.75 -38.58 3.75
C GLU A 164 11.63 -38.05 2.61
N ASP A 165 12.86 -38.53 2.52
CA ASP A 165 13.79 -38.17 1.44
C ASP A 165 13.30 -38.58 0.06
N GLU A 166 12.65 -39.76 -0.05
CA GLU A 166 12.07 -40.26 -1.27
C GLU A 166 10.87 -39.40 -1.71
N ALA A 167 9.98 -39.08 -0.79
CA ALA A 167 8.84 -38.20 -1.06
C ALA A 167 9.30 -36.81 -1.53
N HIS A 168 10.32 -36.24 -0.87
CA HIS A 168 10.89 -34.94 -1.27
C HIS A 168 11.51 -35.00 -2.66
N LYS A 169 12.32 -36.05 -2.96
CA LYS A 169 12.93 -36.27 -4.29
C LYS A 169 11.88 -36.48 -5.37
N TYR A 170 10.81 -37.21 -5.04
CA TYR A 170 9.70 -37.45 -5.97
C TYR A 170 9.04 -36.15 -6.41
N ILE A 171 8.61 -35.29 -5.45
CA ILE A 171 8.00 -34.01 -5.74
C ILE A 171 8.95 -33.12 -6.53
N SER A 172 10.23 -33.05 -6.13
CA SER A 172 11.23 -32.22 -6.79
C SER A 172 11.51 -32.66 -8.24
N LYS A 173 11.59 -33.97 -8.49
CA LYS A 173 11.79 -34.51 -9.81
C LYS A 173 10.61 -34.25 -10.74
N GLN A 174 9.38 -34.48 -10.26
CA GLN A 174 8.16 -34.20 -11.03
C GLN A 174 8.06 -32.69 -11.40
N ALA A 175 8.40 -31.80 -10.46
CA ALA A 175 8.42 -30.37 -10.71
C ALA A 175 9.45 -29.99 -11.79
N MET A 176 10.62 -30.57 -11.73
CA MET A 176 11.70 -30.32 -12.69
C MET A 176 11.37 -30.87 -14.07
N ASP A 177 10.88 -32.11 -14.14
CA ASP A 177 10.55 -32.80 -15.42
C ASP A 177 9.41 -32.06 -16.17
N ARG A 178 8.50 -31.41 -15.43
CA ARG A 178 7.35 -30.72 -16.01
C ARG A 178 7.53 -29.20 -16.07
N CYS A 179 8.69 -28.66 -15.64
CA CYS A 179 8.97 -27.22 -15.58
C CYS A 179 7.90 -26.42 -14.81
N VAL A 180 7.40 -26.96 -13.70
CA VAL A 180 6.41 -26.32 -12.82
C VAL A 180 6.97 -26.16 -11.40
N THR A 181 6.28 -25.36 -10.54
CA THR A 181 6.69 -25.25 -9.13
C THR A 181 6.36 -26.52 -8.35
N LYS A 182 7.06 -26.74 -7.22
CA LYS A 182 6.77 -27.87 -6.32
C LYS A 182 5.37 -27.77 -5.73
N GLY A 183 4.86 -26.54 -5.56
CA GLY A 183 3.49 -26.28 -5.10
C GLY A 183 2.44 -26.83 -6.03
N VAL A 184 2.63 -26.73 -7.34
CA VAL A 184 1.72 -27.33 -8.35
C VAL A 184 1.67 -28.84 -8.20
N ILE A 185 2.83 -29.51 -8.14
CA ILE A 185 2.91 -30.96 -7.94
C ILE A 185 2.29 -31.38 -6.61
N ALA A 186 2.58 -30.62 -5.55
CA ALA A 186 2.00 -30.89 -4.22
C ALA A 186 0.48 -30.83 -4.24
N ASN A 187 -0.08 -29.80 -4.88
CA ASN A 187 -1.52 -29.63 -4.99
C ASN A 187 -2.19 -30.76 -5.79
N GLU A 188 -1.54 -31.23 -6.87
CA GLU A 188 -2.01 -32.40 -7.63
C GLU A 188 -2.00 -33.69 -6.83
N ILE A 189 -1.02 -33.87 -5.93
CA ILE A 189 -0.94 -35.03 -5.05
C ILE A 189 -2.06 -35.00 -4.02
N LEU A 190 -2.35 -33.83 -3.43
CA LEU A 190 -3.35 -33.65 -2.40
C LEU A 190 -4.80 -33.76 -2.90
N ASN A 191 -5.02 -33.55 -4.21
CA ASN A 191 -6.35 -33.59 -4.84
C ASN A 191 -6.62 -34.91 -5.59
N LYS A 192 -5.78 -35.92 -5.44
CA LYS A 192 -5.98 -37.28 -5.97
C LYS A 192 -6.63 -38.17 -4.95
#